data_4e4a44ab714f93f546cbd326543b3459
#
_entry.id   4e4a44ab714f93f546cbd326543b3459
#
_cell.length_a   1.000
_cell.length_b   1.000
_cell.length_c   1.000
_cell.angle_alpha   90.00
_cell.angle_beta   90.00
_cell.angle_gamma   90.00
#
_symmetry.space_group_name_H-M   'P 1'
#
loop_
_entity.id
_entity.type
_entity.pdbx_description
1 polymer ?
#
loop_
_entity_poly.entity_id
_entity_poly.type
_entity_poly.pdbx_seq_one_letter_code
_entity_poly.pdbx_strand_id
1 'polypeptide(L)'
;MEDVEFYCEDAGRTDNEYLARVVEAVIKAGATVVNIPDTTGYCLPDEYGAKIKYLMEHVDGVHNAILSTHCHNDLGMATANTVQGVLNGARQVEVTINGIGERAGNTSLEEVAMVFKSHKERDIITNITTNKIYSTSRMVSSLMNMPVQPNKAIVGRNAFAHSSGIHQDGVLKNAQTYEIIDPKDVGIDDNAIVLTARSGRAALKHRLHVLGVDLEQEKLDKVYDE
;
A
#
# COMPACT_ATOMS: atom_id res chain seq x y z
N MET A 1 16.62 21.40 20.43
CA MET A 1 16.11 20.45 19.40
C MET A 1 14.61 20.53 19.53
N GLU A 2 13.89 20.85 18.46
CA GLU A 2 12.44 21.11 18.53
C GLU A 2 11.63 19.81 18.45
N ASP A 3 12.13 18.82 17.69
CA ASP A 3 11.53 17.50 17.56
C ASP A 3 12.51 16.39 17.92
N VAL A 4 12.04 15.44 18.71
CA VAL A 4 12.79 14.25 19.11
C VAL A 4 11.90 13.03 18.95
N GLU A 5 12.32 12.10 18.11
CA GLU A 5 11.67 10.79 17.95
C GLU A 5 12.45 9.72 18.74
N PHE A 6 11.71 8.94 19.51
CA PHE A 6 12.25 7.80 20.25
C PHE A 6 11.67 6.48 19.71
N TYR A 7 12.52 5.50 19.47
CA TYR A 7 12.13 4.17 18.99
C TYR A 7 12.09 3.18 20.14
N CYS A 8 10.95 2.57 20.36
CA CYS A 8 10.78 1.46 21.30
C CYS A 8 11.15 0.14 20.59
N GLU A 9 12.46 -0.13 20.42
CA GLU A 9 12.94 -1.32 19.71
C GLU A 9 12.24 -2.58 20.19
N ASP A 10 11.78 -3.43 19.22
CA ASP A 10 11.04 -4.66 19.45
C ASP A 10 9.71 -4.50 20.23
N ALA A 11 9.08 -3.33 20.08
CA ALA A 11 7.79 -3.05 20.72
C ALA A 11 6.73 -4.09 20.36
N GLY A 12 6.74 -4.63 19.14
CA GLY A 12 5.78 -5.63 18.67
C GLY A 12 5.67 -6.83 19.61
N ARG A 13 6.80 -7.35 20.12
CA ARG A 13 6.85 -8.50 21.02
C ARG A 13 6.96 -8.16 22.52
N THR A 14 7.06 -6.85 22.82
CA THR A 14 7.18 -6.38 24.20
C THR A 14 5.82 -6.40 24.90
N ASP A 15 5.84 -6.73 26.19
CA ASP A 15 4.65 -6.65 27.06
C ASP A 15 4.08 -5.23 27.11
N ASN A 16 2.75 -5.12 27.07
CA ASN A 16 2.08 -3.82 26.95
C ASN A 16 2.28 -2.93 28.16
N GLU A 17 2.30 -3.48 29.39
CA GLU A 17 2.47 -2.68 30.61
C GLU A 17 3.90 -2.13 30.70
N TYR A 18 4.89 -2.95 30.31
CA TYR A 18 6.28 -2.49 30.26
C TYR A 18 6.46 -1.42 29.17
N LEU A 19 5.92 -1.66 27.97
CA LEU A 19 5.98 -0.70 26.86
C LEU A 19 5.34 0.63 27.24
N ALA A 20 4.16 0.61 27.88
CA ALA A 20 3.49 1.82 28.35
C ALA A 20 4.37 2.65 29.30
N ARG A 21 5.05 2.00 30.26
CA ARG A 21 6.01 2.69 31.16
C ARG A 21 7.18 3.31 30.41
N VAL A 22 7.69 2.64 29.37
CA VAL A 22 8.77 3.20 28.54
C VAL A 22 8.27 4.43 27.77
N VAL A 23 7.11 4.30 27.09
CA VAL A 23 6.50 5.40 26.32
C VAL A 23 6.24 6.61 27.21
N GLU A 24 5.66 6.41 28.40
CA GLU A 24 5.44 7.48 29.38
C GLU A 24 6.75 8.17 29.80
N ALA A 25 7.77 7.39 30.09
CA ALA A 25 9.06 7.92 30.54
C ALA A 25 9.72 8.78 29.45
N VAL A 26 9.69 8.34 28.19
CA VAL A 26 10.33 9.09 27.09
C VAL A 26 9.54 10.35 26.73
N ILE A 27 8.20 10.32 26.82
CA ILE A 27 7.36 11.52 26.66
C ILE A 27 7.68 12.53 27.78
N LYS A 28 7.79 12.10 29.01
CA LYS A 28 8.19 12.95 30.15
C LYS A 28 9.60 13.54 29.99
N ALA A 29 10.49 12.80 29.30
CA ALA A 29 11.84 13.26 28.96
C ALA A 29 11.87 14.25 27.77
N GLY A 30 10.75 14.46 27.06
CA GLY A 30 10.63 15.42 25.98
C GLY A 30 10.58 14.83 24.56
N ALA A 31 10.32 13.54 24.40
CA ALA A 31 10.04 12.98 23.09
C ALA A 31 8.72 13.54 22.54
N THR A 32 8.76 14.04 21.30
CA THR A 32 7.60 14.59 20.59
C THR A 32 6.95 13.54 19.68
N VAL A 33 7.72 12.52 19.29
CA VAL A 33 7.26 11.35 18.56
C VAL A 33 7.77 10.09 19.25
N VAL A 34 6.92 9.09 19.40
CA VAL A 34 7.32 7.78 19.92
C VAL A 34 6.95 6.71 18.91
N ASN A 35 7.95 6.06 18.36
CA ASN A 35 7.80 5.01 17.38
C ASN A 35 7.61 3.65 18.05
N ILE A 36 6.64 2.90 17.57
CA ILE A 36 6.24 1.58 18.08
C ILE A 36 6.51 0.55 16.97
N PRO A 37 7.75 0.04 16.86
CA PRO A 37 8.09 -0.83 15.75
C PRO A 37 7.62 -2.29 15.95
N ASP A 38 7.08 -2.88 14.91
CA ASP A 38 7.06 -4.32 14.70
C ASP A 38 8.38 -4.73 14.02
N THR A 39 9.43 -4.73 14.82
CA THR A 39 10.84 -4.84 14.37
C THR A 39 11.13 -6.13 13.63
N THR A 40 10.45 -7.22 13.99
CA THR A 40 10.65 -8.54 13.39
C THR A 40 9.57 -8.92 12.38
N GLY A 41 8.60 -8.03 12.13
CA GLY A 41 7.47 -8.31 11.24
C GLY A 41 6.60 -9.48 11.70
N TYR A 42 6.45 -9.64 13.03
CA TYR A 42 5.83 -10.78 13.68
C TYR A 42 4.35 -10.58 14.01
N CYS A 43 3.94 -9.35 14.31
CA CYS A 43 2.59 -9.06 14.79
C CYS A 43 1.52 -9.39 13.75
N LEU A 44 0.38 -9.89 14.23
CA LEU A 44 -0.85 -9.90 13.47
C LEU A 44 -1.51 -8.49 13.52
N PRO A 45 -2.32 -8.12 12.51
CA PRO A 45 -2.89 -6.77 12.43
C PRO A 45 -3.76 -6.39 13.64
N ASP A 46 -4.56 -7.29 14.15
CA ASP A 46 -5.38 -7.07 15.35
C ASP A 46 -4.53 -6.93 16.62
N GLU A 47 -3.48 -7.72 16.77
CA GLU A 47 -2.52 -7.62 17.88
C GLU A 47 -1.80 -6.28 17.87
N TYR A 48 -1.29 -5.87 16.70
CA TYR A 48 -0.59 -4.60 16.55
C TYR A 48 -1.52 -3.40 16.80
N GLY A 49 -2.74 -3.44 16.22
CA GLY A 49 -3.76 -2.43 16.47
C GLY A 49 -4.14 -2.33 17.95
N ALA A 50 -4.36 -3.47 18.62
CA ALA A 50 -4.67 -3.53 20.05
C ALA A 50 -3.53 -2.95 20.91
N LYS A 51 -2.26 -3.16 20.53
CA LYS A 51 -1.10 -2.57 21.21
C LYS A 51 -1.11 -1.05 21.14
N ILE A 52 -1.32 -0.46 19.96
CA ILE A 52 -1.43 0.99 19.80
C ILE A 52 -2.60 1.54 20.63
N LYS A 53 -3.76 0.89 20.57
CA LYS A 53 -4.93 1.27 21.36
C LYS A 53 -4.62 1.23 22.87
N TYR A 54 -3.96 0.17 23.34
CA TYR A 54 -3.57 0.05 24.75
C TYR A 54 -2.70 1.24 25.19
N LEU A 55 -1.71 1.62 24.38
CA LEU A 55 -0.86 2.78 24.69
C LEU A 55 -1.66 4.09 24.74
N MET A 56 -2.59 4.29 23.80
CA MET A 56 -3.46 5.46 23.79
C MET A 56 -4.37 5.56 25.03
N GLU A 57 -4.73 4.42 25.62
CA GLU A 57 -5.65 4.34 26.78
C GLU A 57 -4.93 4.35 28.14
N HIS A 58 -3.64 3.91 28.19
CA HIS A 58 -2.96 3.66 29.48
C HIS A 58 -1.69 4.48 29.70
N VAL A 59 -1.23 5.25 28.73
CA VAL A 59 -0.03 6.08 28.89
C VAL A 59 -0.42 7.50 29.32
N ASP A 60 0.04 7.92 30.49
CA ASP A 60 -0.14 9.28 30.94
C ASP A 60 0.61 10.26 30.03
N GLY A 61 -0.13 11.27 29.54
CA GLY A 61 0.43 12.29 28.67
C GLY A 61 0.66 11.83 27.21
N VAL A 62 0.09 10.73 26.77
CA VAL A 62 0.22 10.22 25.39
C VAL A 62 -0.15 11.28 24.34
N HIS A 63 -1.08 12.17 24.63
CA HIS A 63 -1.49 13.25 23.73
C HIS A 63 -0.46 14.41 23.61
N ASN A 64 0.61 14.40 24.40
CA ASN A 64 1.73 15.33 24.26
C ASN A 64 2.76 14.89 23.23
N ALA A 65 2.62 13.69 22.68
CA ALA A 65 3.46 13.15 21.63
C ALA A 65 2.62 12.49 20.53
N ILE A 66 3.24 12.23 19.39
CA ILE A 66 2.65 11.48 18.30
C ILE A 66 3.11 10.02 18.40
N LEU A 67 2.19 9.05 18.43
CA LEU A 67 2.55 7.66 18.22
C LEU A 67 2.78 7.41 16.73
N SER A 68 3.93 6.82 16.43
CA SER A 68 4.37 6.45 15.08
C SER A 68 4.39 4.94 14.91
N THR A 69 4.09 4.47 13.72
CA THR A 69 4.20 3.04 13.36
C THR A 69 5.40 2.80 12.46
N HIS A 70 6.10 1.69 12.67
CA HIS A 70 7.16 1.19 11.81
C HIS A 70 7.05 -0.34 11.75
N CYS A 71 6.63 -0.88 10.61
CA CYS A 71 6.36 -2.31 10.50
C CYS A 71 7.22 -2.96 9.42
N HIS A 72 7.90 -4.05 9.79
CA HIS A 72 8.62 -4.91 8.86
C HIS A 72 7.68 -5.96 8.25
N ASN A 73 8.08 -6.50 7.10
CA ASN A 73 7.19 -7.29 6.24
C ASN A 73 7.52 -8.80 6.20
N ASP A 74 8.13 -9.32 7.25
CA ASP A 74 8.63 -10.70 7.27
C ASP A 74 7.51 -11.73 7.08
N LEU A 75 6.34 -11.48 7.65
CA LEU A 75 5.13 -12.31 7.45
C LEU A 75 4.15 -11.72 6.42
N GLY A 76 4.52 -10.67 5.69
CA GLY A 76 3.66 -10.03 4.70
C GLY A 76 2.54 -9.16 5.28
N MET A 77 2.65 -8.74 6.56
CA MET A 77 1.60 -8.01 7.28
C MET A 77 1.90 -6.52 7.48
N ALA A 78 3.05 -6.01 7.02
CA ALA A 78 3.50 -4.65 7.33
C ALA A 78 2.46 -3.57 7.02
N THR A 79 1.88 -3.57 5.82
CA THR A 79 0.86 -2.60 5.43
C THR A 79 -0.40 -2.73 6.27
N ALA A 80 -0.85 -3.96 6.55
CA ALA A 80 -2.03 -4.22 7.37
C ALA A 80 -1.80 -3.76 8.83
N ASN A 81 -0.62 -4.05 9.41
CA ASN A 81 -0.25 -3.60 10.74
C ASN A 81 -0.22 -2.08 10.83
N THR A 82 0.43 -1.41 9.88
CA THR A 82 0.47 0.06 9.81
C THR A 82 -0.93 0.67 9.75
N VAL A 83 -1.81 0.16 8.89
CA VAL A 83 -3.20 0.62 8.79
C VAL A 83 -3.93 0.43 10.12
N GLN A 84 -3.78 -0.74 10.76
CA GLN A 84 -4.39 -0.99 12.07
C GLN A 84 -3.82 -0.05 13.15
N GLY A 85 -2.53 0.25 13.12
CA GLY A 85 -1.93 1.22 14.03
C GLY A 85 -2.59 2.61 13.91
N VAL A 86 -2.78 3.08 12.67
CA VAL A 86 -3.45 4.39 12.42
C VAL A 86 -4.91 4.36 12.86
N LEU A 87 -5.64 3.31 12.58
CA LEU A 87 -7.05 3.16 12.99
C LEU A 87 -7.22 3.13 14.52
N ASN A 88 -6.16 2.79 15.26
CA ASN A 88 -6.15 2.70 16.72
C ASN A 88 -5.41 3.86 17.41
N GLY A 89 -5.00 4.92 16.69
CA GLY A 89 -4.52 6.15 17.33
C GLY A 89 -3.16 6.67 16.87
N ALA A 90 -2.35 5.91 16.14
CA ALA A 90 -1.13 6.42 15.54
C ALA A 90 -1.44 7.52 14.52
N ARG A 91 -0.57 8.53 14.45
CA ARG A 91 -0.73 9.66 13.52
C ARG A 91 0.50 9.93 12.66
N GLN A 92 1.55 9.15 12.86
CA GLN A 92 2.70 9.08 11.97
C GLN A 92 2.89 7.64 11.51
N VAL A 93 3.32 7.46 10.27
CA VAL A 93 3.68 6.16 9.71
C VAL A 93 5.03 6.26 9.03
N GLU A 94 5.93 5.35 9.36
CA GLU A 94 7.21 5.19 8.67
C GLU A 94 7.06 4.12 7.60
N VAL A 95 7.31 4.54 6.38
CA VAL A 95 7.07 3.73 5.19
C VAL A 95 8.18 3.94 4.18
N THR A 96 8.34 3.03 3.25
CA THR A 96 9.35 3.14 2.19
C THR A 96 8.73 3.00 0.82
N ILE A 97 9.33 3.65 -0.18
CA ILE A 97 8.94 3.45 -1.58
C ILE A 97 9.22 1.99 -1.96
N ASN A 98 8.24 1.32 -2.57
CA ASN A 98 8.28 -0.09 -2.95
C ASN A 98 8.40 -1.07 -1.77
N GLY A 99 8.27 -0.62 -0.54
CA GLY A 99 8.48 -1.45 0.64
C GLY A 99 9.94 -1.88 0.84
N ILE A 100 10.90 -1.14 0.28
CA ILE A 100 12.33 -1.45 0.42
C ILE A 100 12.74 -1.37 1.90
N GLY A 101 13.51 -2.34 2.36
CA GLY A 101 14.01 -2.39 3.74
C GLY A 101 14.77 -3.68 4.02
N GLU A 102 15.12 -3.87 5.27
CA GLU A 102 15.80 -5.09 5.70
C GLU A 102 14.95 -6.35 5.50
N ARG A 103 15.57 -7.47 5.26
CA ARG A 103 14.97 -8.80 5.09
C ARG A 103 13.87 -8.82 4.02
N ALA A 104 12.59 -8.87 4.44
CA ALA A 104 11.44 -8.85 3.53
C ALA A 104 10.92 -7.43 3.24
N GLY A 105 11.56 -6.40 3.78
CA GLY A 105 11.23 -5.00 3.59
C GLY A 105 10.33 -4.41 4.68
N ASN A 106 9.85 -3.21 4.42
CA ASN A 106 9.02 -2.41 5.30
C ASN A 106 7.62 -2.22 4.69
N THR A 107 6.78 -1.51 5.42
CA THR A 107 5.50 -1.02 4.88
C THR A 107 5.73 -0.19 3.62
N SER A 108 4.97 -0.46 2.57
CA SER A 108 5.03 0.30 1.32
C SER A 108 4.24 1.61 1.41
N LEU A 109 4.87 2.74 1.08
CA LEU A 109 4.21 4.05 1.02
C LEU A 109 2.99 4.04 0.10
N GLU A 110 3.16 3.51 -1.11
CA GLU A 110 2.13 3.45 -2.13
C GLU A 110 0.90 2.68 -1.69
N GLU A 111 1.09 1.59 -0.93
CA GLU A 111 -0.01 0.78 -0.42
C GLU A 111 -0.80 1.54 0.65
N VAL A 112 -0.12 2.10 1.65
CA VAL A 112 -0.77 2.85 2.73
C VAL A 112 -1.50 4.09 2.19
N ALA A 113 -0.85 4.85 1.31
CA ALA A 113 -1.44 6.05 0.71
C ALA A 113 -2.73 5.71 -0.05
N MET A 114 -2.72 4.62 -0.82
CA MET A 114 -3.88 4.22 -1.60
C MET A 114 -4.97 3.55 -0.77
N VAL A 115 -4.63 2.85 0.32
CA VAL A 115 -5.63 2.37 1.28
C VAL A 115 -6.43 3.55 1.83
N PHE A 116 -5.78 4.59 2.34
CA PHE A 116 -6.50 5.75 2.90
C PHE A 116 -7.24 6.57 1.84
N LYS A 117 -6.68 6.70 0.63
CA LYS A 117 -7.38 7.35 -0.48
C LYS A 117 -8.65 6.61 -0.90
N SER A 118 -8.64 5.27 -0.86
CA SER A 118 -9.78 4.43 -1.26
C SER A 118 -10.86 4.34 -0.17
N HIS A 119 -10.48 4.45 1.10
CA HIS A 119 -11.37 4.33 2.26
C HIS A 119 -11.70 5.69 2.89
N LYS A 120 -12.31 6.59 2.12
CA LYS A 120 -12.66 7.96 2.55
C LYS A 120 -13.59 8.01 3.76
N GLU A 121 -14.39 6.97 3.97
CA GLU A 121 -15.29 6.84 5.11
C GLU A 121 -14.55 6.71 6.46
N ARG A 122 -13.23 6.53 6.44
CA ARG A 122 -12.40 6.47 7.66
C ARG A 122 -11.90 7.84 8.13
N ASP A 123 -12.15 8.91 7.38
CA ASP A 123 -11.69 10.28 7.67
C ASP A 123 -10.17 10.40 7.92
N ILE A 124 -9.38 9.52 7.28
CA ILE A 124 -7.93 9.55 7.32
C ILE A 124 -7.43 10.07 5.98
N ILE A 125 -6.70 11.16 6.04
CA ILE A 125 -6.14 11.82 4.86
C ILE A 125 -4.62 11.90 4.93
N THR A 126 -3.99 11.88 3.77
CA THR A 126 -2.57 12.17 3.60
C THR A 126 -2.40 13.27 2.56
N ASN A 127 -1.29 14.02 2.63
CA ASN A 127 -0.95 15.05 1.64
C ASN A 127 -0.07 14.47 0.52
N ILE A 128 -0.02 13.14 0.36
CA ILE A 128 0.77 12.49 -0.68
C ILE A 128 0.16 12.77 -2.05
N THR A 129 0.98 13.26 -2.98
CA THR A 129 0.61 13.49 -4.38
C THR A 129 0.57 12.15 -5.12
N THR A 130 -0.55 11.44 -5.02
CA THR A 130 -0.66 10.03 -5.43
C THR A 130 -0.35 9.78 -6.90
N ASN A 131 -0.65 10.72 -7.81
CA ASN A 131 -0.32 10.60 -9.24
C ASN A 131 1.19 10.65 -9.55
N LYS A 132 2.05 10.79 -8.53
CA LYS A 132 3.51 10.65 -8.65
C LYS A 132 4.01 9.28 -8.17
N ILE A 133 3.15 8.46 -7.61
CA ILE A 133 3.53 7.17 -7.00
C ILE A 133 4.23 6.27 -8.02
N TYR A 134 3.63 6.04 -9.18
CA TYR A 134 4.20 5.13 -10.18
C TYR A 134 5.56 5.60 -10.70
N SER A 135 5.69 6.87 -11.05
CA SER A 135 6.96 7.43 -11.54
C SER A 135 8.05 7.39 -10.46
N THR A 136 7.71 7.69 -9.20
CA THR A 136 8.63 7.61 -8.06
C THR A 136 9.07 6.16 -7.81
N SER A 137 8.14 5.22 -7.82
CA SER A 137 8.44 3.78 -7.69
C SER A 137 9.44 3.31 -8.74
N ARG A 138 9.23 3.69 -10.01
CA ARG A 138 10.14 3.34 -11.12
C ARG A 138 11.52 3.95 -10.94
N MET A 139 11.60 5.22 -10.55
CA MET A 139 12.85 5.91 -10.30
C MET A 139 13.65 5.23 -9.18
N VAL A 140 13.02 4.95 -8.04
CA VAL A 140 13.67 4.29 -6.90
C VAL A 140 14.12 2.87 -7.27
N SER A 141 13.27 2.11 -7.96
CA SER A 141 13.62 0.77 -8.48
C SER A 141 14.87 0.79 -9.34
N SER A 142 14.98 1.79 -10.22
CA SER A 142 16.15 1.96 -11.10
C SER A 142 17.41 2.35 -10.31
N LEU A 143 17.31 3.35 -9.44
CA LEU A 143 18.44 3.86 -8.67
C LEU A 143 19.00 2.82 -7.68
N MET A 144 18.12 2.04 -7.07
CA MET A 144 18.50 0.98 -6.11
C MET A 144 18.87 -0.34 -6.81
N ASN A 145 18.68 -0.44 -8.12
CA ASN A 145 18.79 -1.71 -8.87
C ASN A 145 17.98 -2.85 -8.23
N MET A 146 16.79 -2.52 -7.74
CA MET A 146 15.84 -3.45 -7.12
C MET A 146 14.55 -3.47 -7.94
N PRO A 147 14.37 -4.43 -8.86
CA PRO A 147 13.18 -4.51 -9.69
C PRO A 147 11.91 -4.75 -8.86
N VAL A 148 10.86 -3.98 -9.16
CA VAL A 148 9.55 -4.20 -8.55
C VAL A 148 8.96 -5.51 -9.07
N GLN A 149 8.44 -6.33 -8.16
CA GLN A 149 7.74 -7.56 -8.53
C GLN A 149 6.57 -7.26 -9.48
N PRO A 150 6.35 -8.05 -10.53
CA PRO A 150 5.30 -7.79 -11.52
C PRO A 150 3.89 -7.68 -10.92
N ASN A 151 3.61 -8.42 -9.88
CA ASN A 151 2.32 -8.47 -9.17
C ASN A 151 2.29 -7.63 -7.89
N LYS A 152 3.29 -6.76 -7.65
CA LYS A 152 3.25 -5.87 -6.48
C LYS A 152 2.02 -4.97 -6.56
N ALA A 153 1.32 -4.84 -5.44
CA ALA A 153 0.18 -3.95 -5.34
C ALA A 153 0.56 -2.52 -5.78
N ILE A 154 -0.35 -1.82 -6.41
CA ILE A 154 -0.29 -0.42 -6.85
C ILE A 154 0.75 -0.15 -7.97
N VAL A 155 1.98 -0.64 -7.86
CA VAL A 155 3.09 -0.23 -8.74
C VAL A 155 3.67 -1.37 -9.60
N GLY A 156 3.24 -2.60 -9.40
CA GLY A 156 3.64 -3.72 -10.25
C GLY A 156 3.10 -3.57 -11.66
N ARG A 157 3.84 -4.04 -12.67
CA ARG A 157 3.40 -3.95 -14.08
C ARG A 157 2.06 -4.66 -14.37
N ASN A 158 1.66 -5.62 -13.51
CA ASN A 158 0.41 -6.36 -13.63
C ASN A 158 -0.70 -5.79 -12.72
N ALA A 159 -0.44 -4.75 -11.92
CA ALA A 159 -1.37 -4.24 -10.92
C ALA A 159 -2.72 -3.79 -11.53
N PHE A 160 -2.69 -3.31 -12.78
CA PHE A 160 -3.86 -2.87 -13.55
C PHE A 160 -4.05 -3.68 -14.84
N ALA A 161 -3.56 -4.93 -14.87
CA ALA A 161 -3.65 -5.79 -16.04
C ALA A 161 -4.72 -6.87 -15.83
N HIS A 162 -5.64 -6.96 -16.78
CA HIS A 162 -6.70 -7.97 -16.78
C HIS A 162 -6.42 -9.03 -17.87
N SER A 163 -6.36 -10.31 -17.49
CA SER A 163 -6.10 -11.42 -18.41
C SER A 163 -7.30 -12.32 -18.66
N SER A 164 -8.32 -12.30 -17.82
CA SER A 164 -9.55 -13.08 -17.97
C SER A 164 -10.54 -12.36 -18.89
N GLY A 165 -11.11 -13.08 -19.87
CA GLY A 165 -12.07 -12.50 -20.81
C GLY A 165 -13.31 -11.86 -20.13
N ILE A 166 -13.81 -12.46 -19.04
CA ILE A 166 -14.93 -11.91 -18.26
C ILE A 166 -14.52 -10.59 -17.59
N HIS A 167 -13.32 -10.53 -17.01
CA HIS A 167 -12.81 -9.31 -16.38
C HIS A 167 -12.57 -8.21 -17.42
N GLN A 168 -11.98 -8.57 -18.57
CA GLN A 168 -11.73 -7.63 -19.67
C GLN A 168 -13.04 -7.03 -20.21
N ASP A 169 -14.07 -7.85 -20.44
CA ASP A 169 -15.38 -7.39 -20.87
C ASP A 169 -16.05 -6.49 -19.81
N GLY A 170 -15.93 -6.84 -18.53
CA GLY A 170 -16.44 -6.05 -17.42
C GLY A 170 -15.78 -4.67 -17.32
N VAL A 171 -14.44 -4.60 -17.39
CA VAL A 171 -13.69 -3.34 -17.37
C VAL A 171 -14.02 -2.46 -18.56
N LEU A 172 -14.16 -3.02 -19.75
CA LEU A 172 -14.55 -2.28 -20.96
C LEU A 172 -15.94 -1.68 -20.87
N LYS A 173 -16.86 -2.31 -20.13
CA LYS A 173 -18.22 -1.79 -19.89
C LYS A 173 -18.27 -0.78 -18.74
N ASN A 174 -17.59 -1.07 -17.65
CA ASN A 174 -17.44 -0.20 -16.50
C ASN A 174 -16.20 -0.60 -15.70
N ALA A 175 -15.17 0.25 -15.69
CA ALA A 175 -13.90 0.00 -14.99
C ALA A 175 -14.11 -0.35 -13.50
N GLN A 176 -15.04 0.30 -12.82
CA GLN A 176 -15.35 0.07 -11.41
C GLN A 176 -15.84 -1.35 -11.08
N THR A 177 -16.20 -2.15 -12.08
CA THR A 177 -16.61 -3.55 -11.87
C THR A 177 -15.49 -4.41 -11.30
N TYR A 178 -14.24 -4.14 -11.67
CA TYR A 178 -13.05 -4.91 -11.26
C TYR A 178 -11.89 -4.04 -10.81
N GLU A 179 -12.04 -2.73 -10.76
CA GLU A 179 -11.02 -1.78 -10.36
C GLU A 179 -11.52 -0.90 -9.23
N ILE A 180 -10.86 -0.99 -8.07
CA ILE A 180 -11.13 -0.14 -6.91
C ILE A 180 -10.27 1.15 -6.94
N ILE A 181 -9.28 1.21 -7.82
CA ILE A 181 -8.33 2.32 -7.98
C ILE A 181 -8.27 2.66 -9.46
N ASP A 182 -8.50 3.93 -9.82
CA ASP A 182 -8.22 4.41 -11.17
C ASP A 182 -6.70 4.47 -11.37
N PRO A 183 -6.13 3.84 -12.42
CA PRO A 183 -4.70 3.91 -12.73
C PRO A 183 -4.15 5.33 -12.78
N LYS A 184 -4.94 6.30 -13.23
CA LYS A 184 -4.57 7.73 -13.26
C LYS A 184 -4.33 8.30 -11.87
N ASP A 185 -4.99 7.74 -10.85
CA ASP A 185 -4.79 8.13 -9.46
C ASP A 185 -3.36 7.90 -8.97
N VAL A 186 -2.64 6.97 -9.60
CA VAL A 186 -1.26 6.63 -9.28
C VAL A 186 -0.26 7.07 -10.36
N GLY A 187 -0.73 7.72 -11.42
CA GLY A 187 0.08 8.27 -12.51
C GLY A 187 0.34 7.30 -13.65
N ILE A 188 -0.58 6.38 -13.90
CA ILE A 188 -0.60 5.49 -15.06
C ILE A 188 -1.70 5.97 -16.00
N ASP A 189 -1.34 6.32 -17.25
CA ASP A 189 -2.28 6.98 -18.18
C ASP A 189 -3.34 6.01 -18.75
N ASP A 190 -3.01 4.72 -18.91
CA ASP A 190 -3.91 3.72 -19.52
C ASP A 190 -3.87 2.36 -18.81
N ASN A 191 -5.05 1.69 -18.76
CA ASN A 191 -5.17 0.30 -18.35
C ASN A 191 -4.60 -0.63 -19.42
N ALA A 192 -3.61 -1.45 -19.06
CA ALA A 192 -3.06 -2.43 -19.98
C ALA A 192 -3.95 -3.67 -20.04
N ILE A 193 -4.81 -3.77 -21.07
CA ILE A 193 -5.39 -5.05 -21.44
C ILE A 193 -4.29 -5.92 -22.03
N VAL A 194 -3.83 -6.90 -21.28
CA VAL A 194 -2.82 -7.87 -21.72
C VAL A 194 -3.52 -9.03 -22.40
N LEU A 195 -3.28 -9.21 -23.71
CA LEU A 195 -3.79 -10.37 -24.42
C LEU A 195 -3.06 -11.65 -23.97
N THR A 196 -3.83 -12.66 -23.63
CA THR A 196 -3.36 -14.00 -23.25
C THR A 196 -4.22 -15.05 -23.99
N ALA A 197 -3.83 -16.31 -23.92
CA ALA A 197 -4.65 -17.41 -24.44
C ALA A 197 -6.04 -17.54 -23.81
N ARG A 198 -6.34 -16.75 -22.76
CA ARG A 198 -7.65 -16.69 -22.10
C ARG A 198 -8.42 -15.40 -22.39
N SER A 199 -7.87 -14.52 -23.22
CA SER A 199 -8.55 -13.28 -23.60
C SER A 199 -9.68 -13.56 -24.57
N GLY A 200 -10.82 -12.90 -24.38
CA GLY A 200 -11.98 -13.00 -25.25
C GLY A 200 -11.90 -12.05 -26.45
N ARG A 201 -12.86 -12.18 -27.39
CA ARG A 201 -13.00 -11.36 -28.60
C ARG A 201 -13.05 -9.86 -28.31
N ALA A 202 -13.69 -9.46 -27.19
CA ALA A 202 -13.77 -8.04 -26.79
C ALA A 202 -12.39 -7.43 -26.51
N ALA A 203 -11.51 -8.17 -25.85
CA ALA A 203 -10.15 -7.73 -25.57
C ALA A 203 -9.29 -7.64 -26.85
N LEU A 204 -9.43 -8.62 -27.76
CA LEU A 204 -8.76 -8.59 -29.06
C LEU A 204 -9.22 -7.36 -29.86
N LYS A 205 -10.53 -7.11 -29.95
CA LYS A 205 -11.09 -5.95 -30.64
C LYS A 205 -10.55 -4.64 -30.08
N HIS A 206 -10.55 -4.51 -28.75
CA HIS A 206 -10.01 -3.33 -28.09
C HIS A 206 -8.53 -3.14 -28.41
N ARG A 207 -7.73 -4.20 -28.34
CA ARG A 207 -6.29 -4.11 -28.62
C ARG A 207 -6.01 -3.73 -30.07
N LEU A 208 -6.77 -4.28 -31.02
CA LEU A 208 -6.67 -3.90 -32.44
C LEU A 208 -7.02 -2.42 -32.64
N HIS A 209 -8.10 -1.95 -32.02
CA HIS A 209 -8.49 -0.53 -32.06
C HIS A 209 -7.37 0.40 -31.53
N VAL A 210 -6.75 0.06 -30.39
CA VAL A 210 -5.59 0.80 -29.84
C VAL A 210 -4.41 0.84 -30.81
N LEU A 211 -4.25 -0.19 -31.63
CA LEU A 211 -3.23 -0.26 -32.68
C LEU A 211 -3.65 0.41 -33.99
N GLY A 212 -4.83 1.03 -34.03
CA GLY A 212 -5.38 1.71 -35.21
C GLY A 212 -5.98 0.76 -36.24
N VAL A 213 -6.31 -0.46 -35.83
CA VAL A 213 -6.90 -1.48 -36.71
C VAL A 213 -8.32 -1.77 -36.26
N ASP A 214 -9.33 -1.39 -37.06
CA ASP A 214 -10.71 -1.71 -36.83
C ASP A 214 -11.14 -2.81 -37.81
N LEU A 215 -11.60 -3.94 -37.28
CA LEU A 215 -12.08 -5.07 -38.04
C LEU A 215 -13.60 -5.24 -37.90
N GLU A 216 -14.25 -5.58 -39.04
CA GLU A 216 -15.62 -6.07 -39.04
C GLU A 216 -15.72 -7.41 -38.28
N GLN A 217 -16.90 -7.70 -37.68
CA GLN A 217 -17.08 -8.84 -36.79
C GLN A 217 -16.64 -10.18 -37.39
N GLU A 218 -16.95 -10.44 -38.66
CA GLU A 218 -16.56 -11.70 -39.34
C GLU A 218 -15.03 -11.86 -39.46
N LYS A 219 -14.31 -10.75 -39.68
CA LYS A 219 -12.83 -10.78 -39.75
C LYS A 219 -12.24 -10.92 -38.36
N LEU A 220 -12.83 -10.26 -37.36
CA LEU A 220 -12.41 -10.39 -35.97
C LEU A 220 -12.54 -11.84 -35.48
N ASP A 221 -13.66 -12.51 -35.81
CA ASP A 221 -13.91 -13.90 -35.42
C ASP A 221 -12.87 -14.85 -36.06
N LYS A 222 -12.53 -14.63 -37.32
CA LYS A 222 -11.48 -15.42 -37.98
C LYS A 222 -10.10 -15.25 -37.32
N VAL A 223 -9.70 -14.00 -37.00
CA VAL A 223 -8.42 -13.73 -36.35
C VAL A 223 -8.41 -14.25 -34.91
N TYR A 224 -9.56 -14.34 -34.25
CA TYR A 224 -9.68 -14.88 -32.91
C TYR A 224 -9.56 -16.41 -32.86
N ASP A 225 -10.05 -17.11 -33.91
CA ASP A 225 -10.10 -18.56 -33.98
C ASP A 225 -8.79 -19.17 -34.53
N GLU A 226 -7.89 -18.36 -35.11
CA GLU A 226 -6.50 -18.71 -35.49
C GLU A 226 -5.52 -18.62 -34.28
#